data_bb5851199c743c9ceb2899ca532af37e
#
_entry.id   bb5851199c743c9ceb2899ca532af37e
#
_cell.length_a   1.000
_cell.length_b   1.000
_cell.length_c   1.000
_cell.angle_alpha   90.00
_cell.angle_beta   90.00
_cell.angle_gamma   90.00
#
_symmetry.space_group_name_H-M   'P 1'
#
loop_
_entity.id
_entity.type
_entity.pdbx_description
1 polymer ?
#
loop_
_entity_poly.entity_id
_entity_poly.type
_entity_poly.pdbx_seq_one_letter_code
_entity_poly.pdbx_strand_id
1 'polypeptide(L)'
;NLPYAFCEQIGKEIRDISDELPFEIPDSWEWVRLGSICEIARGGSPRPIKQFLTDDPNGINWIKIGDSDKGGKYINETKEKIIPEGMSKSRFVHRGDFLLTNSMSFGRPYILNVDGCIHDGWLVLSGYQTAYDKDFLYYLLASSFAYYQFCEVVSGAVVKNLNSDKVACALFPLPPINEQHRIVAKIEELLPYI
;
A
#
# COMPACT_ATOMS: atom_id res chain seq x y z
N ASN A 1 -1.58 23.52 -24.04
CA ASN A 1 -0.18 23.15 -24.28
C ASN A 1 0.55 23.32 -22.96
N LEU A 2 0.82 22.22 -22.25
CA LEU A 2 1.75 22.24 -21.13
C LEU A 2 3.16 22.57 -21.71
N PRO A 3 3.90 23.51 -21.12
CA PRO A 3 5.20 23.92 -21.67
C PRO A 3 6.28 22.83 -21.55
N TYR A 4 6.03 21.76 -20.81
CA TYR A 4 6.95 20.64 -20.61
C TYR A 4 6.18 19.31 -20.65
N ALA A 5 6.66 18.36 -21.46
CA ALA A 5 6.18 17.00 -21.43
C ALA A 5 6.69 16.30 -20.16
N PHE A 6 5.80 15.60 -19.46
CA PHE A 6 6.21 14.70 -18.38
C PHE A 6 6.67 13.39 -18.97
N CYS A 7 7.94 13.04 -18.75
CA CYS A 7 8.53 11.84 -19.31
C CYS A 7 8.91 10.85 -18.22
N GLU A 8 8.55 9.58 -18.43
CA GLU A 8 9.00 8.44 -17.63
C GLU A 8 10.20 7.81 -18.33
N GLN A 9 11.28 7.56 -17.60
CA GLN A 9 12.44 6.84 -18.13
C GLN A 9 12.53 5.46 -17.48
N ILE A 10 12.46 4.41 -18.30
CA ILE A 10 12.65 3.00 -17.88
C ILE A 10 13.87 2.45 -18.62
N GLY A 11 14.98 2.33 -17.91
CA GLY A 11 16.24 1.94 -18.52
C GLY A 11 16.72 2.97 -19.56
N LYS A 12 16.70 2.62 -20.85
CA LYS A 12 17.07 3.52 -21.97
C LYS A 12 15.85 4.11 -22.69
N GLU A 13 14.67 3.64 -22.40
CA GLU A 13 13.43 4.10 -23.03
C GLU A 13 12.88 5.30 -22.29
N ILE A 14 12.54 6.34 -23.04
CA ILE A 14 11.87 7.54 -22.55
C ILE A 14 10.48 7.58 -23.18
N ARG A 15 9.45 7.67 -22.33
CA ARG A 15 8.06 7.73 -22.75
C ARG A 15 7.40 9.00 -22.21
N ASP A 16 6.68 9.71 -23.06
CA ASP A 16 5.79 10.80 -22.63
C ASP A 16 4.58 10.19 -21.91
N ILE A 17 4.33 10.63 -20.69
CA ILE A 17 3.20 10.20 -19.83
C ILE A 17 2.24 11.35 -19.52
N SER A 18 2.35 12.47 -20.24
CA SER A 18 1.53 13.67 -19.99
C SER A 18 0.03 13.37 -20.04
N ASP A 19 -0.40 12.47 -20.92
CA ASP A 19 -1.80 12.05 -21.05
C ASP A 19 -2.27 11.09 -19.93
N GLU A 20 -1.35 10.53 -19.15
CA GLU A 20 -1.66 9.65 -18.01
C GLU A 20 -1.82 10.43 -16.70
N LEU A 21 -1.41 11.71 -16.67
CA LEU A 21 -1.42 12.50 -15.45
C LEU A 21 -2.83 12.99 -15.12
N PRO A 22 -3.32 12.73 -13.90
CA PRO A 22 -4.70 13.05 -13.53
C PRO A 22 -4.93 14.54 -13.27
N PHE A 23 -3.88 15.30 -12.93
CA PHE A 23 -3.92 16.76 -12.67
C PHE A 23 -2.51 17.37 -12.67
N GLU A 24 -2.44 18.69 -12.69
CA GLU A 24 -1.19 19.43 -12.55
C GLU A 24 -0.68 19.42 -11.11
N ILE A 25 0.63 19.31 -10.92
CA ILE A 25 1.31 19.40 -9.63
C ILE A 25 2.30 20.58 -9.64
N PRO A 26 2.68 21.13 -8.46
CA PRO A 26 3.71 22.15 -8.38
C PRO A 26 5.05 21.69 -8.99
N ASP A 27 5.84 22.63 -9.53
CA ASP A 27 7.14 22.33 -10.17
C ASP A 27 8.13 21.63 -9.21
N SER A 28 7.94 21.75 -7.90
CA SER A 28 8.75 21.09 -6.88
C SER A 28 8.33 19.65 -6.57
N TRP A 29 7.24 19.15 -7.17
CA TRP A 29 6.74 17.80 -6.98
C TRP A 29 7.06 16.93 -8.20
N GLU A 30 7.05 15.64 -7.99
CA GLU A 30 7.24 14.66 -9.07
C GLU A 30 6.07 13.68 -9.14
N TRP A 31 5.77 13.16 -10.34
CA TRP A 31 4.93 12.00 -10.50
C TRP A 31 5.78 10.74 -10.46
N VAL A 32 5.39 9.77 -9.64
CA VAL A 32 6.12 8.51 -9.49
C VAL A 32 5.19 7.32 -9.61
N ARG A 33 5.68 6.24 -10.20
CA ARG A 33 5.03 4.94 -10.11
C ARG A 33 5.29 4.35 -8.72
N LEU A 34 4.26 3.83 -8.06
CA LEU A 34 4.40 3.33 -6.68
C LEU A 34 5.45 2.21 -6.59
N GLY A 35 5.54 1.36 -7.62
CA GLY A 35 6.55 0.29 -7.69
C GLY A 35 7.98 0.75 -7.92
N SER A 36 8.23 2.02 -8.28
CA SER A 36 9.59 2.59 -8.32
C SER A 36 10.07 3.07 -6.94
N ILE A 37 9.14 3.22 -6.00
CA ILE A 37 9.40 3.78 -4.67
C ILE A 37 9.43 2.69 -3.61
N CYS A 38 8.58 1.65 -3.73
CA CYS A 38 8.47 0.59 -2.74
C CYS A 38 8.38 -0.79 -3.38
N GLU A 39 8.76 -1.81 -2.63
CA GLU A 39 8.48 -3.20 -2.97
C GLU A 39 7.01 -3.50 -2.68
N ILE A 40 6.32 -4.09 -3.67
CA ILE A 40 4.91 -4.47 -3.55
C ILE A 40 4.79 -5.97 -3.79
N ALA A 41 4.23 -6.66 -2.82
CA ALA A 41 4.13 -8.11 -2.91
C ALA A 41 2.82 -8.64 -2.30
N ARG A 42 2.33 -9.75 -2.84
CA ARG A 42 1.12 -10.40 -2.32
C ARG A 42 1.46 -11.32 -1.15
N GLY A 43 0.56 -11.38 -0.18
CA GLY A 43 0.56 -12.38 0.87
C GLY A 43 0.27 -13.78 0.34
N GLY A 44 0.44 -14.79 1.20
CA GLY A 44 0.18 -16.19 0.88
C GLY A 44 -0.42 -16.92 2.07
N SER A 45 -1.25 -17.93 1.80
CA SER A 45 -1.88 -18.73 2.85
C SER A 45 -1.38 -20.18 2.80
N PRO A 46 -0.75 -20.69 3.87
CA PRO A 46 -0.44 -22.10 3.98
C PRO A 46 -1.73 -22.93 3.90
N ARG A 47 -1.69 -24.04 3.16
CA ARG A 47 -2.89 -24.88 3.00
C ARG A 47 -2.59 -26.34 3.33
N PRO A 48 -3.49 -27.00 4.07
CA PRO A 48 -4.66 -26.44 4.78
C PRO A 48 -4.23 -25.63 6.02
N ILE A 49 -4.76 -24.43 6.19
CA ILE A 49 -4.34 -23.48 7.23
C ILE A 49 -4.42 -24.08 8.65
N LYS A 50 -5.42 -24.89 8.93
CA LYS A 50 -5.63 -25.54 10.24
C LYS A 50 -4.42 -26.34 10.75
N GLN A 51 -3.58 -26.84 9.86
CA GLN A 51 -2.36 -27.59 10.24
C GLN A 51 -1.21 -26.67 10.69
N PHE A 52 -1.33 -25.39 10.40
CA PHE A 52 -0.29 -24.40 10.70
C PHE A 52 -0.68 -23.46 11.83
N LEU A 53 -1.96 -23.46 12.24
CA LEU A 53 -2.41 -22.66 13.39
C LEU A 53 -1.85 -23.21 14.69
N THR A 54 -1.55 -22.30 15.64
CA THR A 54 -1.03 -22.63 16.95
C THR A 54 -1.54 -21.68 18.01
N ASP A 55 -1.75 -22.18 19.22
CA ASP A 55 -2.03 -21.40 20.43
C ASP A 55 -0.75 -21.06 21.21
N ASP A 56 0.45 -21.42 20.70
CA ASP A 56 1.70 -21.06 21.32
C ASP A 56 1.84 -19.51 21.36
N PRO A 57 2.04 -18.91 22.54
CA PRO A 57 2.26 -17.47 22.64
C PRO A 57 3.46 -16.97 21.87
N ASN A 58 4.45 -17.83 21.57
CA ASN A 58 5.63 -17.53 20.76
C ASN A 58 5.41 -17.81 19.26
N GLY A 59 4.24 -18.26 18.86
CA GLY A 59 3.89 -18.45 17.45
C GLY A 59 3.94 -17.14 16.66
N ILE A 60 4.08 -17.25 15.34
CA ILE A 60 4.16 -16.12 14.41
C ILE A 60 2.75 -15.56 14.19
N ASN A 61 2.58 -14.25 14.31
CA ASN A 61 1.31 -13.59 14.06
C ASN A 61 0.80 -13.94 12.64
N TRP A 62 -0.47 -14.36 12.55
CA TRP A 62 -1.17 -14.62 11.30
C TRP A 62 -2.14 -13.48 11.01
N ILE A 63 -1.74 -12.55 10.13
CA ILE A 63 -2.44 -11.30 9.88
C ILE A 63 -3.50 -11.51 8.79
N LYS A 64 -4.77 -11.39 9.18
CA LYS A 64 -5.93 -11.52 8.29
C LYS A 64 -6.67 -10.19 8.15
N ILE A 65 -7.55 -10.08 7.16
CA ILE A 65 -8.42 -8.91 7.00
C ILE A 65 -9.28 -8.67 8.27
N GLY A 66 -9.69 -9.74 8.95
CA GLY A 66 -10.48 -9.65 10.17
C GLY A 66 -9.75 -9.12 11.42
N ASP A 67 -8.45 -8.87 11.32
CA ASP A 67 -7.64 -8.24 12.38
C ASP A 67 -7.56 -6.71 12.20
N SER A 68 -8.09 -6.18 11.11
CA SER A 68 -8.17 -4.75 10.85
C SER A 68 -9.52 -4.17 11.22
N ASP A 69 -9.53 -3.02 11.87
CA ASP A 69 -10.74 -2.27 12.19
C ASP A 69 -11.20 -1.41 11.02
N LYS A 70 -12.52 -1.37 10.76
CA LYS A 70 -13.08 -0.42 9.78
C LYS A 70 -12.86 1.01 10.28
N GLY A 71 -12.08 1.80 9.52
CA GLY A 71 -11.72 3.17 9.89
C GLY A 71 -10.43 3.27 10.70
N GLY A 72 -9.87 2.14 11.16
CA GLY A 72 -8.57 2.12 11.83
C GLY A 72 -7.42 2.39 10.86
N LYS A 73 -6.35 3.00 11.38
CA LYS A 73 -5.09 3.27 10.67
C LYS A 73 -4.10 2.13 10.84
N TYR A 74 -4.15 1.44 11.98
CA TYR A 74 -3.14 0.47 12.39
C TYR A 74 -3.72 -0.93 12.60
N ILE A 75 -2.89 -1.95 12.36
CA ILE A 75 -3.10 -3.32 12.83
C ILE A 75 -2.14 -3.53 14.00
N ASN A 76 -2.69 -3.62 15.22
CA ASN A 76 -1.94 -3.66 16.46
C ASN A 76 -1.73 -5.07 17.01
N GLU A 77 -2.61 -6.00 16.67
CA GLU A 77 -2.62 -7.38 17.17
C GLU A 77 -3.28 -8.32 16.17
N THR A 78 -3.12 -9.60 16.37
CA THR A 78 -3.75 -10.65 15.56
C THR A 78 -4.45 -11.66 16.46
N LYS A 79 -5.55 -12.22 15.97
CA LYS A 79 -6.35 -13.23 16.67
C LYS A 79 -5.72 -14.62 16.59
N GLU A 80 -4.94 -14.88 15.58
CA GLU A 80 -4.37 -16.20 15.30
C GLU A 80 -2.85 -16.12 15.10
N LYS A 81 -2.20 -17.24 15.34
CA LYS A 81 -0.78 -17.42 15.10
C LYS A 81 -0.54 -18.70 14.31
N ILE A 82 0.60 -18.75 13.63
CA ILE A 82 1.06 -19.93 12.91
C ILE A 82 2.40 -20.43 13.43
N ILE A 83 2.65 -21.73 13.23
CA ILE A 83 3.95 -22.35 13.49
C ILE A 83 4.98 -21.89 12.44
N PRO A 84 6.31 -21.95 12.73
CA PRO A 84 7.36 -21.51 11.83
C PRO A 84 7.32 -22.14 10.43
N GLU A 85 6.88 -23.41 10.32
CA GLU A 85 6.76 -24.13 9.05
C GLU A 85 5.78 -23.47 8.07
N GLY A 86 4.84 -22.69 8.59
CA GLY A 86 3.88 -21.91 7.78
C GLY A 86 4.51 -20.70 7.08
N MET A 87 5.63 -20.17 7.57
CA MET A 87 6.29 -18.97 7.01
C MET A 87 6.66 -19.16 5.54
N SER A 88 7.23 -20.29 5.18
CA SER A 88 7.68 -20.57 3.80
C SER A 88 6.56 -20.55 2.76
N LYS A 89 5.32 -20.66 3.21
CA LYS A 89 4.10 -20.68 2.38
C LYS A 89 3.29 -19.37 2.49
N SER A 90 3.83 -18.40 3.19
CA SER A 90 3.25 -17.08 3.40
C SER A 90 4.28 -16.00 3.08
N ARG A 91 3.95 -14.75 3.35
CA ARG A 91 4.87 -13.63 3.29
C ARG A 91 5.02 -13.04 4.67
N PHE A 92 6.27 -13.01 5.14
CA PHE A 92 6.61 -12.31 6.38
C PHE A 92 6.69 -10.81 6.12
N VAL A 93 6.18 -10.03 7.04
CA VAL A 93 6.11 -8.55 7.00
C VAL A 93 6.54 -7.99 8.33
N HIS A 94 6.97 -6.74 8.32
CA HIS A 94 7.53 -6.06 9.47
C HIS A 94 6.65 -4.92 9.97
N ARG A 95 6.80 -4.59 11.24
CA ARG A 95 6.26 -3.36 11.80
C ARG A 95 6.69 -2.16 10.94
N GLY A 96 5.74 -1.30 10.61
CA GLY A 96 5.94 -0.14 9.75
C GLY A 96 5.62 -0.38 8.28
N ASP A 97 5.52 -1.63 7.82
CA ASP A 97 5.03 -1.94 6.47
C ASP A 97 3.56 -1.52 6.32
N PHE A 98 3.18 -1.17 5.09
CA PHE A 98 1.78 -0.95 4.74
C PHE A 98 1.16 -2.23 4.22
N LEU A 99 -0.09 -2.46 4.59
CA LEU A 99 -0.94 -3.46 3.96
C LEU A 99 -2.07 -2.77 3.18
N LEU A 100 -2.31 -3.25 1.96
CA LEU A 100 -3.50 -2.90 1.17
C LEU A 100 -4.40 -4.12 1.04
N THR A 101 -5.70 -3.92 1.23
CA THR A 101 -6.68 -4.96 0.92
C THR A 101 -6.76 -5.17 -0.59
N ASN A 102 -6.60 -6.41 -1.07
CA ASN A 102 -6.63 -6.70 -2.51
C ASN A 102 -8.04 -6.93 -3.06
N SER A 103 -9.01 -7.25 -2.19
CA SER A 103 -10.40 -7.54 -2.54
C SER A 103 -11.35 -7.06 -1.42
N MET A 104 -12.65 -7.17 -1.60
CA MET A 104 -13.71 -6.74 -0.66
C MET A 104 -13.65 -5.24 -0.31
N SER A 105 -12.82 -4.83 0.64
CA SER A 105 -12.57 -3.41 1.02
C SER A 105 -11.53 -2.74 0.14
N PHE A 106 -11.43 -3.09 -1.10
CA PHE A 106 -10.53 -2.77 -2.18
C PHE A 106 -9.62 -1.53 -1.95
N GLY A 107 -8.30 -1.78 -1.90
CA GLY A 107 -7.29 -0.72 -1.84
C GLY A 107 -7.20 0.03 -0.51
N ARG A 108 -7.81 -0.48 0.57
CA ARG A 108 -7.74 0.19 1.87
C ARG A 108 -6.38 -0.02 2.52
N PRO A 109 -5.68 1.06 2.92
CA PRO A 109 -4.39 0.98 3.57
C PRO A 109 -4.50 0.76 5.08
N TYR A 110 -3.54 0.02 5.63
CA TYR A 110 -3.26 -0.13 7.05
C TYR A 110 -1.76 -0.13 7.30
N ILE A 111 -1.34 0.35 8.47
CA ILE A 111 0.05 0.32 8.91
C ILE A 111 0.22 -0.78 9.95
N LEU A 112 1.25 -1.60 9.82
CA LEU A 112 1.53 -2.66 10.78
C LEU A 112 2.22 -2.13 12.03
N ASN A 113 1.69 -2.47 13.20
CA ASN A 113 2.35 -2.33 14.49
C ASN A 113 2.88 -3.65 15.05
N VAL A 114 2.78 -4.73 14.27
CA VAL A 114 3.26 -6.08 14.61
C VAL A 114 4.02 -6.68 13.44
N ASP A 115 4.98 -7.55 13.73
CA ASP A 115 5.59 -8.43 12.73
C ASP A 115 4.76 -9.70 12.57
N GLY A 116 4.78 -10.33 11.42
CA GLY A 116 4.03 -11.57 11.19
C GLY A 116 3.96 -11.99 9.73
N CYS A 117 3.10 -12.96 9.47
CA CYS A 117 2.81 -13.45 8.14
C CYS A 117 1.42 -13.00 7.68
N ILE A 118 1.30 -12.56 6.44
CA ILE A 118 0.03 -12.08 5.86
C ILE A 118 -0.61 -13.12 4.94
N HIS A 119 -1.93 -13.24 5.04
CA HIS A 119 -2.69 -14.09 4.13
C HIS A 119 -2.84 -13.47 2.74
N ASP A 120 -3.30 -14.26 1.78
CA ASP A 120 -3.42 -13.92 0.36
C ASP A 120 -4.46 -12.83 0.01
N GLY A 121 -5.20 -12.32 0.99
CA GLY A 121 -6.07 -11.14 0.86
C GLY A 121 -5.35 -9.80 0.97
N TRP A 122 -4.05 -9.79 1.29
CA TRP A 122 -3.23 -8.60 1.46
C TRP A 122 -2.21 -8.42 0.34
N LEU A 123 -1.93 -7.16 0.02
CA LEU A 123 -0.68 -6.71 -0.58
C LEU A 123 0.12 -5.96 0.49
N VAL A 124 1.43 -6.20 0.56
CA VAL A 124 2.35 -5.41 1.38
C VAL A 124 3.09 -4.40 0.53
N LEU A 125 3.29 -3.20 1.08
CA LEU A 125 4.19 -2.17 0.57
C LEU A 125 5.28 -1.93 1.61
N SER A 126 6.54 -2.13 1.21
CA SER A 126 7.72 -1.94 2.07
C SER A 126 8.80 -1.13 1.37
N GLY A 127 9.77 -0.59 2.12
CA GLY A 127 10.89 0.18 1.56
C GLY A 127 10.55 1.61 1.10
N TYR A 128 9.35 2.13 1.38
CA TYR A 128 8.86 3.45 0.95
C TYR A 128 9.56 4.64 1.64
N GLN A 129 10.27 4.41 2.75
CA GLN A 129 10.78 5.43 3.68
C GLN A 129 11.83 6.36 3.07
N THR A 130 12.39 6.00 1.92
CA THR A 130 13.35 6.85 1.19
C THR A 130 12.67 7.99 0.42
N ALA A 131 11.36 7.89 0.18
CA ALA A 131 10.61 8.85 -0.62
C ALA A 131 9.41 9.43 0.14
N TYR A 132 8.70 8.60 0.89
CA TYR A 132 7.48 9.04 1.58
C TYR A 132 7.63 9.01 3.09
N ASP A 133 7.13 10.08 3.72
CA ASP A 133 6.75 10.05 5.13
C ASP A 133 5.61 9.05 5.35
N LYS A 134 5.64 8.34 6.46
CA LYS A 134 4.66 7.28 6.78
C LYS A 134 3.23 7.81 6.84
N ASP A 135 3.02 8.94 7.50
CA ASP A 135 1.68 9.47 7.70
C ASP A 135 1.15 10.12 6.42
N PHE A 136 2.04 10.76 5.64
CA PHE A 136 1.70 11.26 4.32
C PHE A 136 1.27 10.11 3.38
N LEU A 137 2.04 9.04 3.30
CA LEU A 137 1.69 7.88 2.47
C LEU A 137 0.36 7.25 2.91
N TYR A 138 0.09 7.20 4.23
CA TYR A 138 -1.20 6.72 4.72
C TYR A 138 -2.36 7.56 4.18
N TYR A 139 -2.31 8.88 4.33
CA TYR A 139 -3.39 9.76 3.85
C TYR A 139 -3.51 9.74 2.33
N LEU A 140 -2.39 9.66 1.61
CA LEU A 140 -2.38 9.53 0.16
C LEU A 140 -3.09 8.25 -0.28
N LEU A 141 -2.73 7.10 0.27
CA LEU A 141 -3.34 5.80 -0.05
C LEU A 141 -4.80 5.69 0.43
N ALA A 142 -5.18 6.37 1.51
CA ALA A 142 -6.56 6.41 2.02
C ALA A 142 -7.47 7.38 1.24
N SER A 143 -6.91 8.20 0.36
CA SER A 143 -7.66 9.21 -0.39
C SER A 143 -8.57 8.61 -1.47
N SER A 144 -9.61 9.34 -1.86
CA SER A 144 -10.42 9.00 -3.02
C SER A 144 -9.58 8.97 -4.31
N PHE A 145 -8.56 9.82 -4.41
CA PHE A 145 -7.62 9.82 -5.53
C PHE A 145 -6.94 8.45 -5.69
N ALA A 146 -6.33 7.91 -4.62
CA ALA A 146 -5.71 6.58 -4.67
C ALA A 146 -6.72 5.47 -5.04
N TYR A 147 -7.93 5.55 -4.48
CA TYR A 147 -8.99 4.61 -4.83
C TYR A 147 -9.31 4.63 -6.33
N TYR A 148 -9.42 5.83 -6.94
CA TYR A 148 -9.64 5.96 -8.39
C TYR A 148 -8.46 5.43 -9.20
N GLN A 149 -7.22 5.73 -8.82
CA GLN A 149 -6.02 5.16 -9.45
C GLN A 149 -6.06 3.62 -9.45
N PHE A 150 -6.42 3.02 -8.32
CA PHE A 150 -6.56 1.56 -8.23
C PHE A 150 -7.74 1.03 -9.07
N CYS A 151 -8.82 1.77 -9.21
CA CYS A 151 -9.93 1.40 -10.08
C CYS A 151 -9.54 1.44 -11.56
N GLU A 152 -8.79 2.45 -11.98
CA GLU A 152 -8.27 2.59 -13.36
C GLU A 152 -7.43 1.38 -13.76
N VAL A 153 -6.44 1.00 -12.94
CA VAL A 153 -5.55 -0.13 -13.25
C VAL A 153 -6.23 -1.50 -13.23
N VAL A 154 -7.45 -1.62 -12.67
CA VAL A 154 -8.25 -2.86 -12.73
C VAL A 154 -9.43 -2.77 -13.70
N SER A 155 -9.59 -1.65 -14.41
CA SER A 155 -10.67 -1.49 -15.37
C SER A 155 -10.65 -2.61 -16.42
N GLY A 156 -11.84 -3.11 -16.79
CA GLY A 156 -11.98 -4.24 -17.72
C GLY A 156 -11.83 -5.65 -17.11
N ALA A 157 -11.49 -5.78 -15.84
CA ALA A 157 -11.45 -7.08 -15.18
C ALA A 157 -12.84 -7.52 -14.70
N VAL A 158 -13.19 -8.81 -14.90
CA VAL A 158 -14.46 -9.41 -14.44
C VAL A 158 -14.57 -9.38 -12.91
N VAL A 159 -13.44 -9.49 -12.22
CA VAL A 159 -13.33 -9.39 -10.75
C VAL A 159 -12.37 -8.25 -10.41
N LYS A 160 -12.86 -7.27 -9.64
CA LYS A 160 -12.01 -6.19 -9.10
C LYS A 160 -11.08 -6.78 -8.04
N ASN A 161 -9.85 -7.11 -8.45
CA ASN A 161 -8.82 -7.62 -7.57
C ASN A 161 -7.51 -6.88 -7.86
N LEU A 162 -6.96 -6.23 -6.83
CA LEU A 162 -5.63 -5.63 -6.92
C LEU A 162 -4.57 -6.73 -6.90
N ASN A 163 -3.62 -6.63 -7.82
CA ASN A 163 -2.39 -7.40 -7.76
C ASN A 163 -1.18 -6.45 -7.64
N SER A 164 -0.03 -6.99 -7.29
CA SER A 164 1.20 -6.22 -7.09
C SER A 164 1.58 -5.39 -8.30
N ASP A 165 1.51 -5.96 -9.51
CA ASP A 165 1.95 -5.29 -10.74
C ASP A 165 1.06 -4.09 -11.07
N LYS A 166 -0.25 -4.22 -10.87
CA LYS A 166 -1.22 -3.14 -11.09
C LYS A 166 -1.00 -2.00 -10.10
N VAL A 167 -0.80 -2.31 -8.80
CA VAL A 167 -0.49 -1.30 -7.79
C VAL A 167 0.84 -0.63 -8.07
N ALA A 168 1.84 -1.39 -8.54
CA ALA A 168 3.15 -0.87 -8.90
C ALA A 168 3.08 0.16 -10.05
N CYS A 169 2.15 -0.01 -11.00
CA CYS A 169 1.97 0.90 -12.13
C CYS A 169 1.19 2.18 -11.78
N ALA A 170 0.50 2.24 -10.63
CA ALA A 170 -0.29 3.40 -10.25
C ALA A 170 0.59 4.63 -10.02
N LEU A 171 0.16 5.79 -10.56
CA LEU A 171 0.86 7.07 -10.47
C LEU A 171 0.45 7.83 -9.22
N PHE A 172 1.43 8.32 -8.47
CA PHE A 172 1.24 9.10 -7.27
C PHE A 172 2.12 10.35 -7.23
N PRO A 173 1.62 11.48 -6.68
CA PRO A 173 2.42 12.68 -6.52
C PRO A 173 3.41 12.51 -5.36
N LEU A 174 4.64 12.97 -5.57
CA LEU A 174 5.73 12.94 -4.59
C LEU A 174 6.16 14.38 -4.26
N PRO A 175 5.64 15.00 -3.20
CA PRO A 175 6.14 16.26 -2.68
C PRO A 175 7.51 16.10 -2.02
N PRO A 176 8.32 17.18 -1.93
CA PRO A 176 9.47 17.22 -1.03
C PRO A 176 9.08 16.87 0.41
N ILE A 177 9.97 16.19 1.16
CA ILE A 177 9.64 15.63 2.49
C ILE A 177 9.12 16.68 3.49
N ASN A 178 9.66 17.90 3.48
CA ASN A 178 9.18 18.98 4.34
C ASN A 178 7.75 19.42 4.00
N GLU A 179 7.34 19.25 2.75
CA GLU A 179 5.99 19.56 2.31
C GLU A 179 5.03 18.44 2.68
N GLN A 180 5.46 17.18 2.58
CA GLN A 180 4.69 16.05 3.10
C GLN A 180 4.33 16.25 4.57
N HIS A 181 5.29 16.64 5.42
CA HIS A 181 5.04 16.93 6.85
C HIS A 181 4.04 18.08 7.05
N ARG A 182 4.14 19.17 6.24
CA ARG A 182 3.18 20.29 6.32
C ARG A 182 1.77 19.86 5.93
N ILE A 183 1.65 19.03 4.89
CA ILE A 183 0.37 18.49 4.44
C ILE A 183 -0.25 17.62 5.53
N VAL A 184 0.53 16.70 6.11
CA VAL A 184 0.07 15.84 7.22
C VAL A 184 -0.43 16.70 8.40
N ALA A 185 0.38 17.66 8.85
CA ALA A 185 0.00 18.54 9.96
C ALA A 185 -1.33 19.28 9.67
N LYS A 186 -1.53 19.73 8.41
CA LYS A 186 -2.78 20.40 8.02
C LYS A 186 -3.98 19.45 7.96
N ILE A 187 -3.79 18.23 7.49
CA ILE A 187 -4.85 17.22 7.51
C ILE A 187 -5.26 16.92 8.95
N GLU A 188 -4.30 16.68 9.84
CA GLU A 188 -4.56 16.32 11.24
C GLU A 188 -5.19 17.49 12.04
N GLU A 189 -4.87 18.72 11.69
CA GLU A 189 -5.55 19.92 12.22
C GLU A 189 -7.03 19.95 11.83
N LEU A 190 -7.37 19.52 10.60
CA LEU A 190 -8.72 19.62 10.06
C LEU A 190 -9.61 18.41 10.37
N LEU A 191 -9.03 17.22 10.54
CA LEU A 191 -9.77 15.99 10.78
C LEU A 191 -10.81 16.06 11.92
N PRO A 192 -10.55 16.73 13.07
CA PRO A 192 -11.54 16.83 14.15
C PRO A 192 -12.80 17.63 13.78
N TYR A 193 -12.81 18.35 12.65
CA TYR A 193 -13.90 19.21 12.21
C TYR A 193 -14.72 18.62 11.04
N ILE A 194 -14.35 17.43 10.55
CA ILE A 194 -15.01 16.71 9.46
C ILE A 194 -15.76 15.48 10.00
#